data_bc7eada9af97a68cbf0ec631f246177c
#
_entry.id   bc7eada9af97a68cbf0ec631f246177c
#
_cell.length_a   1.000
_cell.length_b   1.000
_cell.length_c   1.000
_cell.angle_alpha   90.00
_cell.angle_beta   90.00
_cell.angle_gamma   90.00
#
_symmetry.space_group_name_H-M   'P 1'
#
loop_
_entity.id
_entity.type
_entity.pdbx_description
1 polymer ?
#
loop_
_entity_poly.entity_id
_entity_poly.type
_entity_poly.pdbx_seq_one_letter_code
_entity_poly.pdbx_strand_id
1 'polypeptide(L)'
;MGSGDQSSRCLERRWAPRYSFRANLDIEWGSAVLRGNTRDISANGMFIEAVDPLWVGAGFAARLNLDRPVKLDCFVKRVEPGRGMGVSVALSESESQKLYQDLLSSLSNAGT
;
A
#
# COMPACT_ATOMS: atom_id res chain seq x y z
N MET A 1 26.71 -16.58 -10.51
CA MET A 1 26.63 -15.20 -10.10
C MET A 1 25.27 -14.60 -10.25
N GLY A 2 24.52 -15.01 -11.26
CA GLY A 2 23.17 -14.52 -11.41
C GLY A 2 22.29 -14.80 -10.21
N SER A 3 22.55 -15.91 -9.51
CA SER A 3 21.74 -16.24 -8.34
C SER A 3 21.98 -15.24 -7.21
N GLY A 4 23.18 -14.69 -7.10
CA GLY A 4 23.45 -13.68 -6.11
C GLY A 4 22.64 -12.41 -6.34
N ASP A 5 22.54 -12.01 -7.61
CA ASP A 5 21.77 -10.82 -7.93
C ASP A 5 20.29 -11.01 -7.64
N GLN A 6 19.77 -12.19 -7.96
CA GLN A 6 18.36 -12.48 -7.68
C GLN A 6 18.09 -12.46 -6.18
N SER A 7 19.00 -13.02 -5.41
CA SER A 7 18.85 -13.01 -3.96
C SER A 7 18.84 -11.58 -3.42
N SER A 8 19.70 -10.74 -3.97
CA SER A 8 19.75 -9.34 -3.55
C SER A 8 18.43 -8.65 -3.80
N ARG A 9 17.82 -8.87 -4.97
CA ARG A 9 16.55 -8.24 -5.28
C ARG A 9 15.44 -8.72 -4.36
N CYS A 10 15.41 -10.00 -4.05
CA CYS A 10 14.44 -10.54 -3.11
C CYS A 10 14.63 -9.94 -1.73
N LEU A 11 15.89 -9.83 -1.32
CA LEU A 11 16.20 -9.23 -0.02
C LEU A 11 15.78 -7.78 0.03
N GLU A 12 15.98 -7.03 -1.04
CA GLU A 12 15.58 -5.63 -1.09
C GLU A 12 14.09 -5.48 -0.86
N ARG A 13 13.28 -6.34 -1.48
CA ARG A 13 11.84 -6.28 -1.26
C ARG A 13 11.46 -6.61 0.16
N ARG A 14 12.14 -7.59 0.75
CA ARG A 14 11.89 -7.96 2.14
C ARG A 14 12.30 -6.86 3.10
N TRP A 15 13.34 -6.13 2.70
CA TRP A 15 13.92 -5.11 3.56
C TRP A 15 13.23 -3.77 3.45
N ALA A 16 12.24 -3.64 2.56
CA ALA A 16 11.46 -2.42 2.53
C ALA A 16 10.75 -2.28 3.87
N PRO A 17 11.04 -1.23 4.63
CA PRO A 17 10.48 -1.10 5.97
C PRO A 17 8.97 -0.94 5.90
N ARG A 18 8.29 -1.57 6.84
CA ARG A 18 6.85 -1.41 6.99
C ARG A 18 6.58 -0.65 8.26
N TYR A 19 5.71 0.35 8.16
CA TYR A 19 5.40 1.22 9.28
C TYR A 19 3.94 1.04 9.64
N SER A 20 3.67 0.88 10.94
CA SER A 20 2.30 0.90 11.44
C SER A 20 1.71 2.27 11.15
N PHE A 21 0.59 2.28 10.47
CA PHE A 21 -0.05 3.54 10.11
C PHE A 21 -1.51 3.29 9.80
N ARG A 22 -2.39 3.92 10.55
CA ARG A 22 -3.81 3.75 10.35
C ARG A 22 -4.41 5.01 9.78
N ALA A 23 -5.04 4.88 8.63
CA ALA A 23 -5.76 5.96 7.98
C ALA A 23 -6.91 5.40 7.19
N ASN A 24 -7.95 6.18 7.03
CA ASN A 24 -9.08 5.79 6.20
C ASN A 24 -8.71 5.83 4.75
N LEU A 25 -9.31 4.94 3.98
CA LEU A 25 -9.00 4.80 2.57
C LEU A 25 -10.30 4.48 1.83
N ASP A 26 -10.51 5.18 0.73
CA ASP A 26 -11.63 4.89 -0.16
C ASP A 26 -11.12 4.05 -1.32
N ILE A 27 -11.80 2.94 -1.57
CA ILE A 27 -11.45 2.00 -2.63
C ILE A 27 -12.49 2.14 -3.72
N GLU A 28 -12.04 2.48 -4.92
CA GLU A 28 -12.92 2.60 -6.08
C GLU A 28 -12.89 1.29 -6.85
N TRP A 29 -14.03 0.61 -6.84
CA TRP A 29 -14.18 -0.67 -7.52
C TRP A 29 -15.40 -0.61 -8.41
N GLY A 30 -15.16 -0.43 -9.73
CA GLY A 30 -16.24 -0.22 -10.65
C GLY A 30 -16.97 1.08 -10.31
N SER A 31 -18.27 1.00 -10.11
CA SER A 31 -19.08 2.16 -9.72
C SER A 31 -19.26 2.25 -8.21
N ALA A 32 -18.69 1.32 -7.46
CA ALA A 32 -18.83 1.29 -6.02
C ALA A 32 -17.63 1.94 -5.34
N VAL A 33 -17.86 2.51 -4.17
CA VAL A 33 -16.80 3.00 -3.30
C VAL A 33 -16.86 2.20 -2.02
N LEU A 34 -15.80 1.48 -1.73
CA LEU A 34 -15.67 0.68 -0.52
C LEU A 34 -14.75 1.41 0.43
N ARG A 35 -14.94 1.19 1.72
CA ARG A 35 -14.09 1.80 2.71
C ARG A 35 -13.20 0.78 3.38
N GLY A 36 -11.97 1.19 3.67
CA GLY A 36 -11.03 0.39 4.41
C GLY A 36 -10.14 1.27 5.24
N ASN A 37 -9.23 0.63 5.96
CA ASN A 37 -8.23 1.32 6.75
C ASN A 37 -6.89 0.69 6.50
N THR A 38 -5.85 1.50 6.46
CA THR A 38 -4.52 0.94 6.41
C THR A 38 -4.19 0.35 7.78
N ARG A 39 -3.39 -0.72 7.79
CA ARG A 39 -2.79 -1.27 9.00
C ARG A 39 -1.31 -0.94 9.05
N ASP A 40 -0.65 -1.13 7.93
CA ASP A 40 0.76 -0.78 7.79
C ASP A 40 1.02 -0.41 6.34
N ILE A 41 2.06 0.40 6.13
CA ILE A 41 2.44 0.85 4.80
C ILE A 41 3.94 0.72 4.61
N SER A 42 4.36 0.62 3.36
CA SER A 42 5.76 0.59 2.96
C SER A 42 5.91 1.28 1.62
N ALA A 43 7.14 1.38 1.14
CA ALA A 43 7.40 1.98 -0.17
C ALA A 43 6.71 1.21 -1.30
N ASN A 44 6.53 -0.08 -1.15
CA ASN A 44 6.03 -0.95 -2.22
C ASN A 44 4.57 -1.30 -2.10
N GLY A 45 3.96 -1.10 -0.94
CA GLY A 45 2.59 -1.50 -0.75
C GLY A 45 2.08 -1.25 0.64
N MET A 46 0.94 -1.82 0.93
CA MET A 46 0.32 -1.65 2.24
C MET A 46 -0.61 -2.82 2.53
N PHE A 47 -0.97 -2.97 3.79
CA PHE A 47 -2.05 -3.87 4.17
C PHE A 47 -3.29 -3.04 4.46
N ILE A 48 -4.39 -3.38 3.79
CA ILE A 48 -5.67 -2.70 3.92
C ILE A 48 -6.62 -3.60 4.68
N GLU A 49 -7.11 -3.13 5.81
CA GLU A 49 -8.14 -3.85 6.57
C GLU A 49 -9.48 -3.64 5.92
N ALA A 50 -10.13 -4.72 5.57
CA ALA A 50 -11.45 -4.70 4.96
C ALA A 50 -12.16 -6.01 5.29
N VAL A 51 -13.46 -5.93 5.55
CA VAL A 51 -14.24 -7.12 5.88
C VAL A 51 -14.34 -8.04 4.67
N ASP A 52 -14.57 -7.45 3.51
CA ASP A 52 -14.70 -8.20 2.26
C ASP A 52 -13.60 -7.78 1.31
N PRO A 53 -12.39 -8.37 1.47
CA PRO A 53 -11.31 -8.01 0.56
C PRO A 53 -11.57 -8.51 -0.86
N LEU A 54 -10.98 -7.81 -1.81
CA LEU A 54 -11.01 -8.25 -3.20
C LEU A 54 -10.08 -9.44 -3.37
N TRP A 55 -10.17 -10.08 -4.53
CA TRP A 55 -9.39 -11.30 -4.79
C TRP A 55 -8.00 -10.97 -5.28
N VAL A 56 -7.10 -11.94 -5.15
CA VAL A 56 -5.71 -11.80 -5.62
C VAL A 56 -5.70 -11.50 -7.12
N GLY A 57 -4.93 -10.52 -7.51
CA GLY A 57 -4.84 -10.05 -8.90
C GLY A 57 -5.79 -8.93 -9.23
N ALA A 58 -6.74 -8.62 -8.36
CA ALA A 58 -7.66 -7.50 -8.59
C ALA A 58 -6.88 -6.19 -8.55
N GLY A 59 -7.20 -5.30 -9.51
CA GLY A 59 -6.65 -3.96 -9.53
C GLY A 59 -7.73 -2.95 -9.23
N PHE A 60 -7.39 -1.91 -8.48
CA PHE A 60 -8.35 -0.88 -8.14
C PHE A 60 -7.64 0.43 -7.85
N ALA A 61 -8.39 1.51 -7.94
CA ALA A 61 -7.90 2.82 -7.54
C ALA A 61 -8.33 3.08 -6.10
N ALA A 62 -7.49 3.75 -5.35
CA ALA A 62 -7.79 4.08 -3.98
C ALA A 62 -7.36 5.49 -3.68
N ARG A 63 -7.94 6.05 -2.64
CA ARG A 63 -7.57 7.36 -2.14
C ARG A 63 -7.35 7.27 -0.65
N LEU A 64 -6.12 7.56 -0.25
CA LEU A 64 -5.75 7.61 1.15
C LEU A 64 -6.16 8.96 1.71
N ASN A 65 -7.04 8.95 2.69
CA ASN A 65 -7.67 10.18 3.20
C ASN A 65 -6.80 10.80 4.29
N LEU A 66 -5.88 11.64 3.85
CA LEU A 66 -5.03 12.46 4.70
C LEU A 66 -5.43 13.91 4.52
N ASP A 67 -4.73 14.83 5.17
CA ASP A 67 -4.97 16.26 4.97
C ASP A 67 -4.99 16.59 3.48
N ARG A 68 -4.03 16.03 2.76
CA ARG A 68 -4.01 16.08 1.29
C ARG A 68 -4.17 14.65 0.79
N PRO A 69 -5.25 14.35 0.06
CA PRO A 69 -5.49 12.98 -0.38
C PRO A 69 -4.41 12.47 -1.31
N VAL A 70 -4.07 11.19 -1.14
CA VAL A 70 -3.06 10.53 -1.97
C VAL A 70 -3.76 9.50 -2.83
N LYS A 71 -3.61 9.62 -4.14
CA LYS A 71 -4.21 8.67 -5.09
C LYS A 71 -3.27 7.51 -5.33
N LEU A 72 -3.82 6.31 -5.25
CA LEU A 72 -3.06 5.08 -5.34
C LEU A 72 -3.67 4.17 -6.39
N ASP A 73 -2.81 3.47 -7.12
CA ASP A 73 -3.21 2.35 -7.96
C ASP A 73 -2.75 1.08 -7.26
N CYS A 74 -3.69 0.22 -6.92
CA CYS A 74 -3.41 -0.92 -6.07
C CYS A 74 -3.69 -2.23 -6.79
N PHE A 75 -2.90 -3.26 -6.46
CA PHE A 75 -3.14 -4.62 -6.94
C PHE A 75 -3.05 -5.57 -5.77
N VAL A 76 -4.06 -6.42 -5.63
CA VAL A 76 -4.12 -7.36 -4.52
C VAL A 76 -3.09 -8.46 -4.74
N LYS A 77 -2.18 -8.62 -3.79
CA LYS A 77 -1.14 -9.65 -3.83
C LYS A 77 -1.48 -10.83 -2.95
N ARG A 78 -2.19 -10.60 -1.86
CA ARG A 78 -2.63 -11.68 -0.98
C ARG A 78 -3.87 -11.23 -0.24
N VAL A 79 -4.62 -12.21 0.25
CA VAL A 79 -5.86 -11.95 0.98
C VAL A 79 -5.80 -12.70 2.30
N GLU A 80 -6.21 -12.01 3.36
CA GLU A 80 -6.45 -12.63 4.67
C GLU A 80 -7.94 -12.54 4.91
N PRO A 81 -8.67 -13.66 4.73
CA PRO A 81 -10.14 -13.62 4.80
C PRO A 81 -10.63 -13.08 6.14
N GLY A 82 -11.61 -12.20 6.08
CA GLY A 82 -12.17 -11.56 7.27
C GLY A 82 -11.30 -10.47 7.87
N ARG A 83 -10.09 -10.27 7.35
CA ARG A 83 -9.16 -9.27 7.90
C ARG A 83 -8.85 -8.19 6.89
N GLY A 84 -8.44 -8.57 5.69
CA GLY A 84 -8.08 -7.60 4.69
C GLY A 84 -7.21 -8.17 3.59
N MET A 85 -6.44 -7.29 2.96
CA MET A 85 -5.65 -7.66 1.81
C MET A 85 -4.33 -6.90 1.78
N GLY A 86 -3.28 -7.62 1.39
CA GLY A 86 -1.99 -7.00 1.11
C GLY A 86 -1.96 -6.60 -0.35
N VAL A 87 -1.64 -5.34 -0.62
CA VAL A 87 -1.63 -4.80 -1.98
C VAL A 87 -0.30 -4.18 -2.31
N SER A 88 0.07 -4.26 -3.58
CA SER A 88 1.15 -3.43 -4.10
C SER A 88 0.56 -2.10 -4.52
N VAL A 89 1.36 -1.05 -4.42
CA VAL A 89 0.94 0.31 -4.69
C VAL A 89 1.78 0.89 -5.80
N ALA A 90 1.12 1.51 -6.78
CA ALA A 90 1.76 2.31 -7.79
C ALA A 90 1.16 3.71 -7.72
N LEU A 91 1.98 4.70 -8.00
CA LEU A 91 1.57 6.10 -7.92
C LEU A 91 1.86 6.74 -9.26
N SER A 92 0.80 7.06 -9.99
CA SER A 92 0.94 7.62 -11.33
C SER A 92 1.04 9.13 -11.33
N GLU A 93 0.51 9.79 -10.29
CA GLU A 93 0.55 11.25 -10.20
C GLU A 93 1.76 11.68 -9.39
N SER A 94 2.49 12.67 -9.91
CA SER A 94 3.71 13.12 -9.25
C SER A 94 3.43 13.75 -7.88
N GLU A 95 2.31 14.43 -7.73
CA GLU A 95 1.94 14.98 -6.42
C GLU A 95 1.69 13.86 -5.42
N SER A 96 0.99 12.82 -5.83
CA SER A 96 0.74 11.67 -4.96
C SER A 96 2.03 10.96 -4.61
N GLN A 97 2.96 10.83 -5.56
CA GLN A 97 4.27 10.26 -5.29
C GLN A 97 5.00 11.03 -4.20
N LYS A 98 4.99 12.35 -4.31
CA LYS A 98 5.67 13.19 -3.34
C LYS A 98 5.02 13.08 -1.96
N LEU A 99 3.69 13.14 -1.91
CA LEU A 99 2.97 13.05 -0.66
C LEU A 99 3.21 11.72 0.03
N TYR A 100 3.22 10.64 -0.74
CA TYR A 100 3.45 9.31 -0.20
C TYR A 100 4.87 9.17 0.34
N GLN A 101 5.85 9.70 -0.40
CA GLN A 101 7.24 9.68 0.05
C GLN A 101 7.42 10.52 1.30
N ASP A 102 6.79 11.67 1.36
CA ASP A 102 6.84 12.53 2.54
C ASP A 102 6.25 11.81 3.76
N LEU A 103 5.15 11.10 3.55
CA LEU A 103 4.53 10.32 4.61
C LEU A 103 5.48 9.25 5.13
N LEU A 104 6.09 8.49 4.23
CA LEU A 104 7.02 7.43 4.63
C LEU A 104 8.23 8.00 5.36
N SER A 105 8.75 9.13 4.90
CA SER A 105 9.87 9.79 5.56
C SER A 105 9.49 10.23 6.97
N SER A 106 8.29 10.76 7.12
CA SER A 106 7.79 11.19 8.42
C SER A 106 7.69 10.00 9.38
N LEU A 107 7.18 8.88 8.90
CA LEU A 107 7.06 7.68 9.72
C LEU A 107 8.42 7.11 10.08
N SER A 108 9.35 7.14 9.15
CA SER A 108 10.71 6.66 9.39
C SER A 108 11.39 7.50 10.47
N ASN A 109 11.23 8.82 10.41
CA ASN A 109 11.82 9.72 11.41
C ASN A 109 11.17 9.52 12.77
N ALA A 110 9.86 9.33 12.80
CA ALA A 110 9.15 9.12 14.05
C ALA A 110 9.54 7.79 14.69
N GLY A 111 9.91 6.81 13.88
CA GLY A 111 10.29 5.48 14.37
C GLY A 111 11.68 5.43 14.98
N THR A 112 12.45 6.46 14.81
CA THR A 112 13.77 6.52 15.42
C THR A 112 13.73 7.32 16.71
#